data_da599e54fc24735f876e50aca4f0c410
#
_entry.id   da599e54fc24735f876e50aca4f0c410
#
_cell.length_a   1.000
_cell.length_b   1.000
_cell.length_c   1.000
_cell.angle_alpha   90.00
_cell.angle_beta   90.00
_cell.angle_gamma   90.00
#
_symmetry.space_group_name_H-M   'P 1'
#
loop_
_entity.id
_entity.type
_entity.pdbx_description
1 polymer ?
#
loop_
_entity_poly.entity_id
_entity_poly.type
_entity_poly.pdbx_seq_one_letter_code
_entity_poly.pdbx_strand_id
1 'polypeptide(L)'
;MTNKIIIALFIVLALPLRVAGQGTYERDSMRVEQLLSRGDTTTLYYARQLLGLPYVGQTLEVNDREQLVVNMRQMDCTTLVETVCALTISACEGKRDYQSFCKNLQRLRYRQGKLNGYTSRLHYFSDWIDDKEKMGLVKDVATEKAPFTAVQTLDINYMSKHPQAYKALRQNPGLVKQIAEQEKKLTGRKFRYIPKSVSQQGGKVVPPFDDKLLRQVIRDGDILAITCSKDGLDIAHLGFAAWHDDGLHLLNASQLHKKVVEEPMTLGEYMSKHPSFTGIRVIRLR
;
A
#
# COMPACT_ATOMS: atom_id res chain seq x y z
N MET A 1 10.49 -43.69 68.84
CA MET A 1 10.63 -43.67 67.32
C MET A 1 9.75 -42.56 66.78
N THR A 2 10.34 -41.41 66.54
CA THR A 2 9.57 -40.19 66.08
C THR A 2 9.79 -40.02 64.61
N ASN A 3 8.70 -40.26 63.80
CA ASN A 3 8.69 -40.03 62.35
C ASN A 3 8.64 -38.52 62.11
N LYS A 4 9.69 -37.98 61.49
CA LYS A 4 9.70 -36.62 60.91
C LYS A 4 9.14 -36.67 59.48
N ILE A 5 7.99 -36.09 59.31
CA ILE A 5 7.40 -35.86 57.97
C ILE A 5 8.07 -34.61 57.38
N ILE A 6 8.84 -34.79 56.29
CA ILE A 6 9.41 -33.68 55.50
C ILE A 6 8.39 -33.29 54.46
N ILE A 7 7.75 -32.11 54.62
CA ILE A 7 6.88 -31.51 53.61
C ILE A 7 7.77 -30.79 52.62
N ALA A 8 7.94 -31.36 51.42
CA ALA A 8 8.61 -30.67 50.31
C ALA A 8 7.66 -29.65 49.68
N LEU A 9 7.95 -28.38 49.87
CA LEU A 9 7.23 -27.26 49.26
C LEU A 9 7.66 -27.11 47.76
N PHE A 10 6.86 -27.60 46.84
CA PHE A 10 7.06 -27.32 45.41
C PHE A 10 6.64 -25.88 45.11
N ILE A 11 7.59 -24.97 45.01
CA ILE A 11 7.36 -23.64 44.42
C ILE A 11 7.27 -23.82 42.91
N VAL A 12 6.05 -23.86 42.35
CA VAL A 12 5.82 -23.77 40.91
C VAL A 12 6.08 -22.30 40.52
N LEU A 13 7.24 -22.02 39.98
CA LEU A 13 7.50 -20.76 39.27
C LEU A 13 6.63 -20.74 38.00
N ALA A 14 5.50 -20.07 38.05
CA ALA A 14 4.72 -19.73 36.88
C ALA A 14 5.51 -18.73 36.04
N LEU A 15 6.32 -19.20 35.12
CA LEU A 15 6.87 -18.38 34.05
C LEU A 15 5.71 -17.89 33.17
N PRO A 16 5.57 -16.57 32.96
CA PRO A 16 4.52 -16.10 32.07
C PRO A 16 4.78 -16.65 30.68
N LEU A 17 3.87 -17.49 30.18
CA LEU A 17 3.83 -17.87 28.77
C LEU A 17 3.63 -16.60 27.95
N ARG A 18 4.72 -16.04 27.43
CA ARG A 18 4.63 -14.98 26.42
C ARG A 18 4.01 -15.60 25.16
N VAL A 19 2.75 -15.27 24.91
CA VAL A 19 2.10 -15.62 23.65
C VAL A 19 2.90 -14.95 22.54
N ALA A 20 3.34 -15.71 21.54
CA ALA A 20 4.19 -15.23 20.43
C ALA A 20 3.61 -13.96 19.74
N GLY A 21 2.29 -13.74 19.79
CA GLY A 21 1.61 -12.55 19.29
C GLY A 21 1.86 -11.27 20.09
N GLN A 22 2.06 -11.33 21.41
CA GLN A 22 2.31 -10.14 22.23
C GLN A 22 3.67 -9.49 21.91
N GLY A 23 4.73 -10.29 21.75
CA GLY A 23 6.06 -9.76 21.45
C GLY A 23 6.18 -9.15 20.03
N THR A 24 5.33 -9.52 19.08
CA THR A 24 5.28 -8.87 17.74
C THR A 24 4.51 -7.56 17.79
N TYR A 25 3.40 -7.52 18.50
CA TYR A 25 2.61 -6.31 18.73
C TYR A 25 3.43 -5.21 19.43
N GLU A 26 4.11 -5.54 20.51
CA GLU A 26 4.97 -4.59 21.24
C GLU A 26 6.07 -4.00 20.33
N ARG A 27 6.72 -4.82 19.50
CA ARG A 27 7.75 -4.35 18.57
C ARG A 27 7.21 -3.45 17.47
N ASP A 28 6.06 -3.79 16.91
CA ASP A 28 5.45 -3.00 15.84
C ASP A 28 4.93 -1.65 16.38
N SER A 29 4.32 -1.63 17.59
CA SER A 29 3.88 -0.38 18.24
C SER A 29 5.04 0.54 18.60
N MET A 30 6.09 0.01 19.22
CA MET A 30 7.30 0.79 19.55
C MET A 30 7.94 1.39 18.30
N ARG A 31 7.98 0.63 17.19
CA ARG A 31 8.54 1.13 15.91
C ARG A 31 7.72 2.27 15.34
N VAL A 32 6.40 2.17 15.36
CA VAL A 32 5.49 3.24 14.92
C VAL A 32 5.71 4.51 15.75
N GLU A 33 5.69 4.40 17.07
CA GLU A 33 5.87 5.55 17.98
C GLU A 33 7.26 6.18 17.84
N GLN A 34 8.30 5.37 17.66
CA GLN A 34 9.65 5.84 17.36
C GLN A 34 9.70 6.67 16.07
N LEU A 35 9.01 6.22 15.02
CA LEU A 35 8.94 6.96 13.75
C LEU A 35 8.20 8.29 13.92
N LEU A 36 7.05 8.25 14.58
CA LEU A 36 6.21 9.44 14.80
C LEU A 36 6.87 10.47 15.74
N SER A 37 7.73 10.04 16.67
CA SER A 37 8.43 10.94 17.60
C SER A 37 9.42 11.87 16.90
N ARG A 38 9.88 11.54 15.70
CA ARG A 38 10.88 12.31 14.95
C ARG A 38 10.36 13.63 14.35
N GLY A 39 9.03 13.79 14.29
CA GLY A 39 8.39 15.07 14.01
C GLY A 39 8.33 15.49 12.53
N ASP A 40 8.82 14.65 11.59
CA ASP A 40 8.62 14.90 10.17
C ASP A 40 7.15 14.67 9.76
N THR A 41 6.70 15.34 8.72
CA THR A 41 5.34 15.25 8.20
C THR A 41 5.30 14.92 6.71
N THR A 42 6.44 14.58 6.12
CA THR A 42 6.53 14.29 4.69
C THR A 42 6.41 12.79 4.40
N THR A 43 5.68 12.46 3.36
CA THR A 43 5.47 11.07 2.91
C THR A 43 6.80 10.40 2.55
N LEU A 44 7.66 11.09 1.80
CA LEU A 44 8.95 10.53 1.37
C LEU A 44 9.90 10.26 2.55
N TYR A 45 9.87 11.11 3.59
CA TYR A 45 10.62 10.87 4.81
C TYR A 45 10.25 9.51 5.44
N TYR A 46 8.94 9.27 5.67
CA TYR A 46 8.49 8.00 6.27
C TYR A 46 8.77 6.80 5.36
N ALA A 47 8.62 6.94 4.05
CA ALA A 47 8.96 5.90 3.10
C ALA A 47 10.45 5.50 3.20
N ARG A 48 11.35 6.47 3.29
CA ARG A 48 12.80 6.25 3.46
C ARG A 48 13.17 5.60 4.80
N GLN A 49 12.38 5.81 5.87
CA GLN A 49 12.61 5.12 7.16
C GLN A 49 12.33 3.61 7.10
N LEU A 50 11.68 3.13 6.03
CA LEU A 50 11.33 1.73 5.83
C LEU A 50 12.24 1.02 4.82
N LEU A 51 13.25 1.72 4.27
CA LEU A 51 14.22 1.12 3.35
C LEU A 51 14.90 -0.10 3.96
N GLY A 52 15.09 -1.13 3.15
CA GLY A 52 15.72 -2.39 3.54
C GLY A 52 14.77 -3.40 4.19
N LEU A 53 13.54 -3.03 4.57
CA LEU A 53 12.57 -4.01 5.06
C LEU A 53 12.29 -5.09 3.99
N PRO A 54 12.20 -6.38 4.38
CA PRO A 54 11.93 -7.46 3.45
C PRO A 54 10.62 -7.28 2.70
N TYR A 55 10.61 -7.59 1.39
CA TYR A 55 9.38 -7.76 0.61
C TYR A 55 8.73 -9.09 0.93
N VAL A 56 7.48 -9.07 1.37
CA VAL A 56 6.66 -10.27 1.56
C VAL A 56 5.23 -9.96 1.14
N GLY A 57 4.72 -10.69 0.16
CA GLY A 57 3.32 -10.57 -0.27
C GLY A 57 2.35 -11.27 0.67
N GLN A 58 1.07 -10.90 0.57
CA GLN A 58 -0.05 -11.53 1.30
C GLN A 58 0.06 -11.43 2.83
N THR A 59 0.76 -10.45 3.36
CA THR A 59 0.92 -10.26 4.81
C THR A 59 -0.40 -9.92 5.54
N LEU A 60 -1.45 -9.59 4.80
CA LEU A 60 -2.80 -9.33 5.34
C LEU A 60 -3.70 -10.58 5.43
N GLU A 61 -3.29 -11.71 4.83
CA GLU A 61 -4.07 -12.96 4.78
C GLU A 61 -3.77 -13.92 5.96
N VAL A 62 -3.30 -13.37 7.09
CA VAL A 62 -2.81 -14.16 8.24
C VAL A 62 -3.92 -14.61 9.20
N ASN A 63 -5.06 -13.92 9.22
CA ASN A 63 -6.17 -14.21 10.11
C ASN A 63 -7.31 -14.94 9.38
N ASP A 64 -8.10 -15.74 10.10
CA ASP A 64 -9.29 -16.41 9.55
C ASP A 64 -10.48 -15.45 9.43
N ARG A 65 -10.51 -14.41 10.24
CA ARG A 65 -11.46 -13.29 10.12
C ARG A 65 -10.69 -12.02 9.84
N GLU A 66 -11.27 -11.14 9.03
CA GLU A 66 -10.67 -9.86 8.71
C GLU A 66 -10.41 -9.04 9.98
N GLN A 67 -9.18 -8.60 10.15
CA GLN A 67 -8.71 -7.76 11.25
C GLN A 67 -7.71 -6.75 10.72
N LEU A 68 -7.55 -5.64 11.43
CA LEU A 68 -6.50 -4.68 11.12
C LEU A 68 -5.14 -5.30 11.45
N VAL A 69 -4.37 -5.63 10.41
CA VAL A 69 -3.00 -6.13 10.54
C VAL A 69 -2.03 -4.95 10.47
N VAL A 70 -1.19 -4.82 11.48
CA VAL A 70 0.00 -3.95 11.47
C VAL A 70 1.24 -4.83 11.36
N ASN A 71 2.12 -4.52 10.43
CA ASN A 71 3.38 -5.25 10.24
C ASN A 71 4.47 -4.25 9.82
N MET A 72 5.36 -3.92 10.78
CA MET A 72 6.47 -3.00 10.57
C MET A 72 7.79 -3.71 10.24
N ARG A 73 7.75 -5.01 9.97
CA ARG A 73 8.94 -5.86 9.78
C ARG A 73 9.13 -6.34 8.34
N GLN A 74 8.06 -6.37 7.56
CA GLN A 74 8.05 -6.79 6.16
C GLN A 74 6.80 -6.21 5.46
N MET A 75 6.91 -5.92 4.17
CA MET A 75 5.85 -5.22 3.42
C MET A 75 5.78 -5.70 1.98
N ASP A 76 4.60 -5.59 1.38
CA ASP A 76 4.41 -5.52 -0.06
C ASP A 76 4.16 -4.06 -0.49
N CYS A 77 3.95 -3.83 -1.78
CA CYS A 77 3.77 -2.49 -2.31
C CYS A 77 2.54 -1.77 -1.74
N THR A 78 1.45 -2.50 -1.51
CA THR A 78 0.20 -1.93 -0.96
C THR A 78 0.35 -1.58 0.51
N THR A 79 0.88 -2.52 1.31
CA THR A 79 1.07 -2.31 2.75
C THR A 79 2.13 -1.24 3.02
N LEU A 80 3.15 -1.10 2.17
CA LEU A 80 4.09 0.03 2.23
C LEU A 80 3.36 1.37 2.08
N VAL A 81 2.56 1.52 1.02
CA VAL A 81 1.84 2.78 0.75
C VAL A 81 0.88 3.10 1.89
N GLU A 82 0.06 2.14 2.32
CA GLU A 82 -0.88 2.35 3.42
C GLU A 82 -0.20 2.73 4.73
N THR A 83 0.91 2.06 5.08
CA THR A 83 1.67 2.32 6.31
C THR A 83 2.29 3.71 6.29
N VAL A 84 2.95 4.07 5.20
CA VAL A 84 3.58 5.40 5.05
C VAL A 84 2.53 6.50 5.11
N CYS A 85 1.41 6.34 4.38
CA CYS A 85 0.32 7.32 4.43
C CYS A 85 -0.28 7.44 5.85
N ALA A 86 -0.45 6.32 6.58
CA ALA A 86 -0.96 6.36 7.95
C ALA A 86 0.00 7.09 8.91
N LEU A 87 1.32 6.88 8.77
CA LEU A 87 2.33 7.61 9.52
C LEU A 87 2.26 9.11 9.21
N THR A 88 2.23 9.46 7.93
CA THR A 88 2.18 10.87 7.48
C THR A 88 0.93 11.57 8.00
N ILE A 89 -0.25 10.97 7.85
CA ILE A 89 -1.51 11.54 8.34
C ILE A 89 -1.44 11.74 9.86
N SER A 90 -0.96 10.73 10.61
CA SER A 90 -0.85 10.82 12.07
C SER A 90 0.07 11.96 12.50
N ALA A 91 1.20 12.12 11.82
CA ALA A 91 2.14 13.21 12.07
C ALA A 91 1.55 14.59 11.73
N CYS A 92 0.87 14.71 10.59
CA CYS A 92 0.16 15.96 10.20
C CYS A 92 -0.97 16.33 11.17
N GLU A 93 -1.65 15.33 11.74
CA GLU A 93 -2.66 15.53 12.79
C GLU A 93 -2.04 15.84 14.17
N GLY A 94 -0.70 15.88 14.29
CA GLY A 94 0.02 16.08 15.56
C GLY A 94 -0.09 14.88 16.51
N LYS A 95 -0.52 13.71 16.03
CA LYS A 95 -0.67 12.47 16.81
C LYS A 95 0.59 11.63 16.70
N ARG A 96 1.10 11.18 17.84
CA ARG A 96 2.38 10.46 17.88
C ARG A 96 2.28 9.08 18.55
N ASP A 97 1.06 8.61 18.77
CA ASP A 97 0.77 7.35 19.41
C ASP A 97 0.35 6.26 18.42
N TYR A 98 0.56 5.01 18.81
CA TYR A 98 0.23 3.83 18.02
C TYR A 98 -1.27 3.71 17.72
N GLN A 99 -2.14 4.12 18.64
CA GLN A 99 -3.58 4.01 18.45
C GLN A 99 -4.07 4.93 17.34
N SER A 100 -3.57 6.16 17.28
CA SER A 100 -3.85 7.12 16.22
C SER A 100 -3.36 6.61 14.86
N PHE A 101 -2.16 6.02 14.82
CA PHE A 101 -1.66 5.35 13.62
C PHE A 101 -2.60 4.20 13.16
N CYS A 102 -3.00 3.31 14.05
CA CYS A 102 -3.94 2.23 13.74
C CYS A 102 -5.28 2.75 13.20
N LYS A 103 -5.80 3.84 13.79
CA LYS A 103 -7.01 4.49 13.30
C LYS A 103 -6.83 5.02 11.87
N ASN A 104 -5.71 5.66 11.57
CA ASN A 104 -5.42 6.19 10.24
C ASN A 104 -5.15 5.06 9.23
N LEU A 105 -4.45 3.98 9.63
CA LEU A 105 -4.27 2.80 8.81
C LEU A 105 -5.62 2.13 8.47
N GLN A 106 -6.53 2.02 9.43
CA GLN A 106 -7.88 1.53 9.20
C GLN A 106 -8.66 2.43 8.23
N ARG A 107 -8.58 3.76 8.39
CA ARG A 107 -9.20 4.73 7.46
C ARG A 107 -8.70 4.55 6.03
N LEU A 108 -7.44 4.19 5.83
CA LEU A 108 -6.83 3.97 4.52
C LEU A 108 -7.18 2.60 3.93
N ARG A 109 -7.10 1.53 4.71
CA ARG A 109 -7.24 0.13 4.22
C ARG A 109 -8.67 -0.26 3.92
N TYR A 110 -9.62 0.26 4.68
CA TYR A 110 -11.02 -0.18 4.60
C TYR A 110 -11.93 0.88 3.98
N ARG A 111 -12.96 0.41 3.31
CA ARG A 111 -13.99 1.25 2.68
C ARG A 111 -14.63 2.18 3.71
N GLN A 112 -14.58 3.49 3.44
CA GLN A 112 -15.04 4.53 4.36
C GLN A 112 -14.43 4.42 5.78
N GLY A 113 -13.26 3.79 5.90
CA GLY A 113 -12.59 3.56 7.18
C GLY A 113 -13.25 2.51 8.08
N LYS A 114 -14.23 1.76 7.59
CA LYS A 114 -15.02 0.80 8.38
C LYS A 114 -14.55 -0.63 8.14
N LEU A 115 -13.98 -1.27 9.16
CA LEU A 115 -13.64 -2.68 9.12
C LEU A 115 -14.93 -3.49 9.35
N ASN A 116 -15.41 -4.15 8.30
CA ASN A 116 -16.61 -5.01 8.32
C ASN A 116 -16.41 -6.22 7.40
N GLY A 117 -15.55 -7.14 7.82
CA GLY A 117 -15.20 -8.33 7.08
C GLY A 117 -14.32 -8.08 5.84
N TYR A 118 -13.99 -9.16 5.15
CA TYR A 118 -13.02 -9.21 4.05
C TYR A 118 -13.34 -8.22 2.91
N THR A 119 -14.60 -8.10 2.53
CA THR A 119 -15.05 -7.26 1.41
C THR A 119 -15.07 -5.76 1.73
N SER A 120 -14.84 -5.38 2.99
CA SER A 120 -14.64 -3.98 3.35
C SER A 120 -13.21 -3.49 3.07
N ARG A 121 -12.24 -4.40 2.95
CA ARG A 121 -10.88 -4.07 2.52
C ARG A 121 -10.89 -3.65 1.05
N LEU A 122 -10.15 -2.61 0.72
CA LEU A 122 -10.06 -2.10 -0.65
C LEU A 122 -8.99 -2.89 -1.41
N HIS A 123 -9.42 -3.87 -2.20
CA HIS A 123 -8.53 -4.82 -2.88
C HIS A 123 -7.96 -4.28 -4.19
N TYR A 124 -8.67 -3.36 -4.86
CA TYR A 124 -8.24 -2.72 -6.09
C TYR A 124 -7.84 -1.28 -5.82
N PHE A 125 -6.69 -0.86 -6.34
CA PHE A 125 -6.16 0.45 -6.00
C PHE A 125 -6.97 1.60 -6.61
N SER A 126 -7.62 1.39 -7.75
CA SER A 126 -8.56 2.38 -8.29
C SER A 126 -9.77 2.60 -7.39
N ASP A 127 -10.27 1.54 -6.72
CA ASP A 127 -11.33 1.64 -5.72
C ASP A 127 -10.83 2.35 -4.45
N TRP A 128 -9.57 2.07 -4.07
CA TRP A 128 -8.90 2.75 -2.96
C TRP A 128 -8.79 4.26 -3.23
N ILE A 129 -8.33 4.67 -4.41
CA ILE A 129 -8.22 6.09 -4.79
C ILE A 129 -9.58 6.78 -4.65
N ASP A 130 -10.61 6.22 -5.25
CA ASP A 130 -11.96 6.77 -5.23
C ASP A 130 -12.54 6.95 -3.82
N ASP A 131 -12.38 5.92 -2.99
CA ASP A 131 -12.87 5.94 -1.63
C ASP A 131 -12.11 6.97 -0.79
N LYS A 132 -10.77 7.01 -0.93
CA LYS A 132 -9.94 7.93 -0.16
C LYS A 132 -10.05 9.38 -0.64
N GLU A 133 -10.31 9.60 -1.93
CA GLU A 133 -10.60 10.92 -2.46
C GLU A 133 -11.93 11.47 -1.93
N LYS A 134 -12.99 10.64 -1.89
CA LYS A 134 -14.28 10.99 -1.25
C LYS A 134 -14.15 11.27 0.24
N MET A 135 -13.22 10.63 0.92
CA MET A 135 -12.91 10.89 2.34
C MET A 135 -12.00 12.11 2.53
N GLY A 136 -11.54 12.77 1.47
CA GLY A 136 -10.63 13.92 1.52
C GLY A 136 -9.20 13.59 1.95
N LEU A 137 -8.80 12.32 1.94
CA LEU A 137 -7.47 11.88 2.36
C LEU A 137 -6.42 11.98 1.26
N VAL A 138 -6.83 11.82 0.01
CA VAL A 138 -5.94 11.90 -1.15
C VAL A 138 -6.59 12.72 -2.27
N LYS A 139 -5.80 13.01 -3.31
CA LYS A 139 -6.24 13.61 -4.55
C LYS A 139 -5.57 12.90 -5.73
N ASP A 140 -6.33 12.42 -6.71
CA ASP A 140 -5.81 12.12 -8.03
C ASP A 140 -5.42 13.44 -8.71
N VAL A 141 -4.16 13.61 -9.08
CA VAL A 141 -3.66 14.88 -9.65
C VAL A 141 -3.86 14.98 -11.16
N ALA A 142 -4.44 13.92 -11.79
CA ALA A 142 -4.66 13.88 -13.21
C ALA A 142 -5.52 15.06 -13.71
N THR A 143 -5.16 15.58 -14.87
CA THR A 143 -5.87 16.64 -15.57
C THR A 143 -6.06 16.27 -17.05
N GLU A 144 -6.75 17.11 -17.82
CA GLU A 144 -6.87 16.95 -19.27
C GLU A 144 -5.64 17.44 -20.06
N LYS A 145 -4.60 17.89 -19.35
CA LYS A 145 -3.37 18.43 -19.95
C LYS A 145 -2.23 17.41 -19.88
N ALA A 146 -1.21 17.60 -20.72
CA ALA A 146 0.03 16.84 -20.62
C ALA A 146 0.61 16.98 -19.19
N PRO A 147 1.22 15.93 -18.65
CA PRO A 147 1.56 14.65 -19.31
C PRO A 147 0.45 13.57 -19.25
N PHE A 148 -0.75 13.84 -18.73
CA PHE A 148 -1.87 12.89 -18.58
C PHE A 148 -2.62 12.66 -19.90
N THR A 149 -1.95 12.11 -20.89
CA THR A 149 -2.44 12.04 -22.28
C THR A 149 -3.21 10.76 -22.61
N ALA A 150 -3.18 9.76 -21.73
CA ALA A 150 -3.87 8.48 -21.93
C ALA A 150 -5.04 8.30 -20.97
N VAL A 151 -6.00 7.47 -21.38
CA VAL A 151 -7.18 7.09 -20.58
C VAL A 151 -7.22 5.58 -20.47
N GLN A 152 -7.29 5.06 -19.26
CA GLN A 152 -7.56 3.66 -18.96
C GLN A 152 -9.06 3.49 -18.73
N THR A 153 -9.69 2.56 -19.45
CA THR A 153 -11.01 2.05 -19.10
C THR A 153 -10.82 0.76 -18.32
N LEU A 154 -11.39 0.69 -17.13
CA LEU A 154 -11.25 -0.48 -16.26
C LEU A 154 -12.10 -1.65 -16.77
N ASP A 155 -11.52 -2.84 -16.77
CA ASP A 155 -12.21 -4.13 -16.83
C ASP A 155 -11.72 -4.98 -15.66
N ILE A 156 -12.46 -4.97 -14.56
CA ILE A 156 -12.00 -5.49 -13.26
C ILE A 156 -12.72 -6.81 -12.97
N ASN A 157 -11.95 -7.89 -12.87
CA ASN A 157 -12.49 -9.23 -12.61
C ASN A 157 -11.42 -10.23 -12.10
N TYR A 158 -10.23 -9.74 -11.70
CA TYR A 158 -9.10 -10.60 -11.41
C TYR A 158 -9.35 -11.52 -10.20
N MET A 159 -9.85 -10.99 -9.08
CA MET A 159 -10.04 -11.77 -7.86
C MET A 159 -11.17 -12.80 -8.01
N SER A 160 -12.29 -12.42 -8.62
CA SER A 160 -13.42 -13.34 -8.85
C SER A 160 -13.08 -14.46 -9.83
N LYS A 161 -12.23 -14.19 -10.84
CA LYS A 161 -11.73 -15.20 -11.79
C LYS A 161 -10.61 -16.09 -11.21
N HIS A 162 -9.89 -15.62 -10.19
CA HIS A 162 -8.76 -16.33 -9.59
C HIS A 162 -8.91 -16.52 -8.08
N PRO A 163 -10.07 -17.02 -7.57
CA PRO A 163 -10.34 -17.11 -6.14
C PRO A 163 -9.33 -18.00 -5.41
N GLN A 164 -8.72 -18.97 -6.11
CA GLN A 164 -7.71 -19.87 -5.53
C GLN A 164 -6.43 -19.15 -5.10
N ALA A 165 -6.15 -17.97 -5.65
CA ALA A 165 -5.00 -17.15 -5.27
C ALA A 165 -5.16 -16.45 -3.90
N TYR A 166 -6.39 -16.42 -3.35
CA TYR A 166 -6.72 -15.70 -2.13
C TYR A 166 -7.28 -16.65 -1.06
N LYS A 167 -6.62 -16.73 0.10
CA LYS A 167 -7.01 -17.65 1.19
C LYS A 167 -8.49 -17.52 1.54
N ALA A 168 -8.98 -16.31 1.78
CA ALA A 168 -10.34 -16.04 2.18
C ALA A 168 -11.38 -16.45 1.10
N LEU A 169 -11.10 -16.19 -0.17
CA LEU A 169 -12.00 -16.52 -1.29
C LEU A 169 -12.06 -18.03 -1.52
N ARG A 170 -10.90 -18.70 -1.44
CA ARG A 170 -10.82 -20.16 -1.56
C ARG A 170 -11.64 -20.88 -0.50
N GLN A 171 -11.68 -20.34 0.72
CA GLN A 171 -12.40 -20.92 1.86
C GLN A 171 -13.88 -20.54 1.91
N ASN A 172 -14.30 -19.48 1.22
CA ASN A 172 -15.66 -18.97 1.27
C ASN A 172 -16.17 -18.52 -0.11
N PRO A 173 -16.88 -19.39 -0.85
CA PRO A 173 -17.46 -19.06 -2.14
C PRO A 173 -18.47 -17.89 -2.12
N GLY A 174 -19.09 -17.61 -0.98
CA GLY A 174 -19.98 -16.47 -0.81
C GLY A 174 -19.26 -15.13 -0.93
N LEU A 175 -18.01 -15.06 -0.49
CA LEU A 175 -17.16 -13.87 -0.66
C LEU A 175 -16.80 -13.63 -2.13
N VAL A 176 -16.64 -14.68 -2.94
CA VAL A 176 -16.34 -14.54 -4.39
C VAL A 176 -17.46 -13.76 -5.09
N LYS A 177 -18.73 -14.06 -4.79
CA LYS A 177 -19.87 -13.33 -5.33
C LYS A 177 -19.87 -11.86 -4.92
N GLN A 178 -19.57 -11.58 -3.65
CA GLN A 178 -19.49 -10.21 -3.14
C GLN A 178 -18.35 -9.41 -3.80
N ILE A 179 -17.19 -10.04 -3.98
CA ILE A 179 -16.07 -9.43 -4.70
C ILE A 179 -16.46 -9.17 -6.16
N ALA A 180 -17.07 -10.13 -6.86
CA ALA A 180 -17.54 -9.96 -8.24
C ALA A 180 -18.50 -8.76 -8.39
N GLU A 181 -19.40 -8.54 -7.44
CA GLU A 181 -20.29 -7.37 -7.44
C GLU A 181 -19.52 -6.04 -7.20
N GLN A 182 -18.43 -6.06 -6.44
CA GLN A 182 -17.57 -4.88 -6.29
C GLN A 182 -16.77 -4.62 -7.57
N GLU A 183 -16.18 -5.64 -8.17
CA GLU A 183 -15.48 -5.57 -9.46
C GLU A 183 -16.36 -5.00 -10.56
N LYS A 184 -17.61 -5.47 -10.66
CA LYS A 184 -18.59 -4.97 -11.62
C LYS A 184 -18.85 -3.46 -11.49
N LYS A 185 -18.82 -2.91 -10.27
CA LYS A 185 -19.00 -1.46 -10.02
C LYS A 185 -17.80 -0.64 -10.48
N LEU A 186 -16.62 -1.24 -10.59
CA LEU A 186 -15.40 -0.59 -11.07
C LEU A 186 -15.26 -0.67 -12.59
N THR A 187 -15.75 -1.75 -13.19
CA THR A 187 -15.68 -2.00 -14.62
C THR A 187 -16.40 -0.87 -15.42
N GLY A 188 -15.79 -0.43 -16.51
CA GLY A 188 -16.25 0.66 -17.36
C GLY A 188 -15.86 2.07 -16.89
N ARG A 189 -15.31 2.22 -15.67
CA ARG A 189 -14.81 3.51 -15.19
C ARG A 189 -13.55 3.91 -15.94
N LYS A 190 -13.37 5.22 -16.11
CA LYS A 190 -12.25 5.78 -16.89
C LYS A 190 -11.38 6.65 -16.00
N PHE A 191 -10.06 6.48 -16.15
CA PHE A 191 -9.06 7.27 -15.44
C PHE A 191 -7.98 7.76 -16.40
N ARG A 192 -7.52 8.99 -16.21
CA ARG A 192 -6.38 9.52 -16.94
C ARG A 192 -5.08 9.08 -16.28
N TYR A 193 -4.06 8.88 -17.11
CA TYR A 193 -2.73 8.49 -16.63
C TYR A 193 -1.63 9.02 -17.56
N ILE A 194 -0.39 9.00 -17.10
CA ILE A 194 0.81 9.33 -17.86
C ILE A 194 1.30 8.05 -18.53
N PRO A 195 1.22 7.92 -19.86
CA PRO A 195 1.63 6.70 -20.55
C PRO A 195 3.16 6.55 -20.57
N LYS A 196 3.66 5.30 -20.59
CA LYS A 196 5.08 4.99 -20.77
C LYS A 196 5.56 5.10 -22.22
N SER A 197 4.68 5.25 -23.18
CA SER A 197 4.97 5.38 -24.60
C SER A 197 4.72 6.80 -25.08
N VAL A 198 5.32 7.13 -26.20
CA VAL A 198 5.05 8.39 -26.91
C VAL A 198 3.55 8.55 -27.17
N SER A 199 3.02 9.73 -26.88
CA SER A 199 1.62 10.07 -27.10
C SER A 199 1.50 11.38 -27.88
N GLN A 200 0.28 11.71 -28.30
CA GLN A 200 -0.03 12.98 -28.98
C GLN A 200 -1.14 13.71 -28.23
N GLN A 201 -0.99 15.02 -28.07
CA GLN A 201 -2.02 15.88 -27.53
C GLN A 201 -2.03 17.24 -28.24
N GLY A 202 -3.18 17.63 -28.78
CA GLY A 202 -3.31 18.89 -29.50
C GLY A 202 -2.36 19.03 -30.70
N GLY A 203 -2.06 17.93 -31.43
CA GLY A 203 -1.13 17.88 -32.54
C GLY A 203 0.35 17.90 -32.16
N LYS A 204 0.69 17.92 -30.87
CA LYS A 204 2.07 17.88 -30.37
C LYS A 204 2.44 16.48 -29.87
N VAL A 205 3.68 16.08 -30.17
CA VAL A 205 4.26 14.84 -29.61
C VAL A 205 4.61 15.09 -28.15
N VAL A 206 4.16 14.19 -27.26
CA VAL A 206 4.48 14.19 -25.83
C VAL A 206 5.37 12.97 -25.57
N PRO A 207 6.67 13.17 -25.27
CA PRO A 207 7.58 12.08 -24.96
C PRO A 207 7.18 11.40 -23.65
N PRO A 208 7.44 10.09 -23.50
CA PRO A 208 7.20 9.39 -22.25
C PRO A 208 8.17 9.89 -21.19
N PHE A 209 7.66 10.10 -19.96
CA PHE A 209 8.46 10.45 -18.79
C PHE A 209 9.44 11.62 -19.02
N ASP A 210 8.99 12.68 -19.75
CA ASP A 210 9.73 13.92 -19.85
C ASP A 210 9.82 14.62 -18.49
N ASP A 211 11.01 14.70 -17.93
CA ASP A 211 11.24 15.25 -16.59
C ASP A 211 10.72 16.67 -16.42
N LYS A 212 10.81 17.50 -17.48
CA LYS A 212 10.32 18.87 -17.43
C LYS A 212 8.79 18.92 -17.26
N LEU A 213 8.07 18.01 -17.93
CA LEU A 213 6.62 17.89 -17.77
C LEU A 213 6.25 17.21 -16.44
N LEU A 214 6.98 16.16 -16.05
CA LEU A 214 6.73 15.45 -14.81
C LEU A 214 6.93 16.33 -13.58
N ARG A 215 7.98 17.16 -13.53
CA ARG A 215 8.26 18.10 -12.42
C ARG A 215 7.15 19.14 -12.21
N GLN A 216 6.32 19.41 -13.21
CA GLN A 216 5.19 20.32 -13.07
C GLN A 216 4.03 19.70 -12.29
N VAL A 217 3.92 18.37 -12.26
CA VAL A 217 2.75 17.65 -11.72
C VAL A 217 3.09 16.67 -10.60
N ILE A 218 4.29 16.08 -10.58
CA ILE A 218 4.74 15.10 -9.59
C ILE A 218 5.65 15.77 -8.56
N ARG A 219 5.38 15.54 -7.29
CA ARG A 219 6.18 15.98 -6.14
C ARG A 219 6.78 14.78 -5.42
N ASP A 220 7.84 15.02 -4.69
CA ASP A 220 8.37 14.03 -3.75
C ASP A 220 7.28 13.53 -2.82
N GLY A 221 7.23 12.20 -2.66
CA GLY A 221 6.25 11.53 -1.82
C GLY A 221 4.85 11.36 -2.42
N ASP A 222 4.59 11.80 -3.66
CA ASP A 222 3.37 11.42 -4.38
C ASP A 222 3.35 9.89 -4.59
N ILE A 223 2.19 9.27 -4.46
CA ILE A 223 2.00 7.85 -4.74
C ILE A 223 1.95 7.66 -6.25
N LEU A 224 2.82 6.81 -6.76
CA LEU A 224 2.83 6.38 -8.16
C LEU A 224 2.16 5.01 -8.27
N ALA A 225 0.98 4.99 -8.89
CA ALA A 225 0.22 3.78 -9.15
C ALA A 225 0.45 3.35 -10.59
N ILE A 226 1.20 2.26 -10.78
CA ILE A 226 1.63 1.76 -12.09
C ILE A 226 0.49 0.99 -12.75
N THR A 227 -0.02 1.52 -13.84
CA THR A 227 -1.06 0.88 -14.66
C THR A 227 -0.50 -0.27 -15.48
N CYS A 228 -1.33 -1.25 -15.82
CA CYS A 228 -0.89 -2.42 -16.59
C CYS A 228 -1.91 -2.88 -17.61
N SER A 229 -1.43 -3.75 -18.54
CA SER A 229 -2.23 -4.43 -19.55
C SER A 229 -2.70 -5.83 -19.12
N LYS A 230 -2.55 -6.19 -17.84
CA LYS A 230 -2.95 -7.51 -17.33
C LYS A 230 -4.47 -7.57 -17.20
N ASP A 231 -5.06 -8.60 -17.79
CA ASP A 231 -6.52 -8.79 -17.78
C ASP A 231 -7.07 -8.81 -16.35
N GLY A 232 -8.17 -8.09 -16.15
CA GLY A 232 -8.90 -8.03 -14.89
C GLY A 232 -8.24 -7.22 -13.78
N LEU A 233 -7.07 -6.59 -14.04
CA LEU A 233 -6.32 -5.83 -13.05
C LEU A 233 -6.18 -4.37 -13.45
N ASP A 234 -6.27 -3.47 -12.47
CA ASP A 234 -6.14 -2.01 -12.69
C ASP A 234 -4.68 -1.52 -12.54
N ILE A 235 -4.06 -1.84 -11.42
CA ILE A 235 -2.73 -1.40 -11.01
C ILE A 235 -1.86 -2.61 -10.73
N ALA A 236 -0.68 -2.64 -11.34
CA ALA A 236 0.29 -3.73 -11.16
C ALA A 236 1.20 -3.53 -9.96
N HIS A 237 1.54 -2.28 -9.65
CA HIS A 237 2.53 -1.96 -8.63
C HIS A 237 2.34 -0.55 -8.06
N LEU A 238 2.87 -0.32 -6.86
CA LEU A 238 2.77 0.93 -6.13
C LEU A 238 4.13 1.35 -5.57
N GLY A 239 4.35 2.64 -5.47
CA GLY A 239 5.48 3.22 -4.76
C GLY A 239 5.30 4.72 -4.58
N PHE A 240 6.37 5.37 -4.16
CA PHE A 240 6.42 6.81 -3.95
C PHE A 240 7.39 7.46 -4.93
N ALA A 241 7.07 8.65 -5.36
CA ALA A 241 7.93 9.49 -6.16
C ALA A 241 9.13 9.98 -5.33
N ALA A 242 10.32 9.83 -5.85
CA ALA A 242 11.54 10.37 -5.29
C ALA A 242 12.34 11.05 -6.41
N TRP A 243 12.50 12.38 -6.35
CA TRP A 243 13.28 13.12 -7.31
C TRP A 243 14.76 13.10 -6.97
N HIS A 244 15.60 12.78 -7.96
CA HIS A 244 17.06 12.85 -7.93
C HIS A 244 17.56 13.81 -9.00
N ASP A 245 18.88 14.03 -9.05
CA ASP A 245 19.50 14.89 -10.05
C ASP A 245 19.35 14.32 -11.47
N ASP A 246 19.36 12.99 -11.60
CA ASP A 246 19.25 12.24 -12.86
C ASP A 246 17.80 11.96 -13.27
N GLY A 247 16.80 12.30 -12.46
CA GLY A 247 15.40 12.15 -12.81
C GLY A 247 14.48 11.68 -11.68
N LEU A 248 13.30 11.22 -12.06
CA LEU A 248 12.31 10.66 -11.15
C LEU A 248 12.61 9.18 -10.88
N HIS A 249 12.70 8.81 -9.61
CA HIS A 249 12.86 7.43 -9.13
C HIS A 249 11.61 6.92 -8.41
N LEU A 250 11.52 5.60 -8.26
CA LEU A 250 10.43 4.93 -7.53
C LEU A 250 10.96 4.36 -6.22
N LEU A 251 10.45 4.85 -5.08
CA LEU A 251 10.63 4.16 -3.80
C LEU A 251 9.50 3.15 -3.60
N ASN A 252 9.82 1.87 -3.51
CA ASN A 252 8.81 0.81 -3.49
C ASN A 252 9.24 -0.41 -2.66
N ALA A 253 8.27 -1.26 -2.31
CA ALA A 253 8.56 -2.61 -1.83
C ALA A 253 8.74 -3.51 -3.06
N SER A 254 9.99 -3.75 -3.43
CA SER A 254 10.37 -4.41 -4.68
C SER A 254 10.40 -5.92 -4.56
N GLN A 255 9.58 -6.59 -5.37
CA GLN A 255 9.64 -8.06 -5.49
C GLN A 255 10.96 -8.52 -6.13
N LEU A 256 11.55 -7.71 -7.01
CA LEU A 256 12.82 -7.99 -7.65
C LEU A 256 13.97 -7.95 -6.63
N HIS A 257 14.08 -6.85 -5.88
CA HIS A 257 15.12 -6.65 -4.88
C HIS A 257 14.84 -7.34 -3.53
N LYS A 258 13.65 -7.96 -3.37
CA LYS A 258 13.19 -8.63 -2.14
C LYS A 258 13.17 -7.74 -0.89
N LYS A 259 13.08 -6.43 -1.07
CA LYS A 259 13.09 -5.43 0.01
C LYS A 259 12.46 -4.11 -0.43
N VAL A 260 12.18 -3.26 0.54
CA VAL A 260 11.87 -1.85 0.27
C VAL A 260 13.15 -1.17 -0.22
N VAL A 261 13.06 -0.52 -1.37
CA VAL A 261 14.19 0.10 -2.06
C VAL A 261 13.75 1.38 -2.78
N GLU A 262 14.62 2.36 -2.84
CA GLU A 262 14.57 3.42 -3.81
C GLU A 262 15.30 2.91 -5.05
N GLU A 263 14.57 2.73 -6.16
CA GLU A 263 15.13 2.07 -7.36
C GLU A 263 16.37 2.82 -7.85
N PRO A 264 17.47 2.13 -8.16
CA PRO A 264 18.70 2.77 -8.58
C PRO A 264 18.64 3.36 -10.00
N MET A 265 17.60 3.03 -10.75
CA MET A 265 17.33 3.53 -12.10
C MET A 265 16.17 4.52 -12.08
N THR A 266 16.12 5.40 -13.08
CA THR A 266 15.00 6.32 -13.26
C THR A 266 13.69 5.56 -13.48
N LEU A 267 12.56 6.20 -13.17
CA LEU A 267 11.24 5.63 -13.40
C LEU A 267 11.02 5.24 -14.87
N GLY A 268 11.51 6.04 -15.80
CA GLY A 268 11.45 5.74 -17.24
C GLY A 268 12.17 4.45 -17.61
N GLU A 269 13.38 4.25 -17.09
CA GLU A 269 14.16 3.01 -17.28
C GLU A 269 13.47 1.82 -16.61
N TYR A 270 12.97 2.00 -15.38
CA TYR A 270 12.21 0.98 -14.66
C TYR A 270 10.98 0.53 -15.46
N MET A 271 10.18 1.47 -15.95
CA MET A 271 9.00 1.19 -16.75
C MET A 271 9.34 0.46 -18.05
N SER A 272 10.45 0.81 -18.70
CA SER A 272 10.87 0.19 -19.97
C SER A 272 11.19 -1.31 -19.82
N LYS A 273 11.70 -1.72 -18.66
CA LYS A 273 12.04 -3.13 -18.36
C LYS A 273 10.82 -4.01 -18.05
N HIS A 274 9.62 -3.42 -17.94
CA HIS A 274 8.40 -4.15 -17.61
C HIS A 274 7.37 -4.04 -18.74
N PRO A 275 7.31 -5.01 -19.67
CA PRO A 275 6.44 -4.94 -20.86
C PRO A 275 4.95 -4.74 -20.55
N SER A 276 4.46 -5.35 -19.47
CA SER A 276 3.05 -5.25 -19.06
C SER A 276 2.66 -3.91 -18.43
N PHE A 277 3.61 -3.08 -18.04
CA PHE A 277 3.31 -1.75 -17.50
C PHE A 277 2.93 -0.79 -18.62
N THR A 278 1.90 0.01 -18.42
CA THR A 278 1.36 0.91 -19.45
C THR A 278 1.61 2.39 -19.15
N GLY A 279 1.76 2.75 -17.88
CA GLY A 279 2.01 4.13 -17.42
C GLY A 279 1.81 4.27 -15.92
N ILE A 280 1.56 5.50 -15.47
CA ILE A 280 1.37 5.80 -14.05
C ILE A 280 0.16 6.72 -13.82
N ARG A 281 -0.57 6.48 -12.74
CA ARG A 281 -1.44 7.45 -12.09
C ARG A 281 -0.69 8.08 -10.92
N VAL A 282 -0.97 9.34 -10.64
CA VAL A 282 -0.28 10.11 -9.60
C VAL A 282 -1.29 10.55 -8.55
N ILE A 283 -1.08 10.11 -7.32
CA ILE A 283 -2.01 10.34 -6.21
C ILE A 283 -1.27 11.07 -5.11
N ARG A 284 -1.83 12.18 -4.64
CA ARG A 284 -1.23 13.01 -3.61
C ARG A 284 -2.00 12.89 -2.29
N LEU A 285 -1.29 12.63 -1.20
CA LEU A 285 -1.83 12.71 0.15
C LEU A 285 -2.17 14.18 0.48
N ARG A 286 -3.29 14.41 1.19
CA ARG A 286 -3.77 15.75 1.59
C ARG A 286 -3.48 16.06 3.04
#